data_3083fed49bb277ebf0fa08dabc28f6a3
#
_entry.id   3083fed49bb277ebf0fa08dabc28f6a3
#
_cell.length_a   1.000
_cell.length_b   1.000
_cell.length_c   1.000
_cell.angle_alpha   90.00
_cell.angle_beta   90.00
_cell.angle_gamma   90.00
#
_symmetry.space_group_name_H-M   'P 1'
#
loop_
_entity.id
_entity.type
_entity.pdbx_description
1 polymer ?
#
loop_
_entity_poly.entity_id
_entity_poly.type
_entity_poly.pdbx_seq_one_letter_code
_entity_poly.pdbx_strand_id
1 'polypeptide(L)'
;MRTLFVTCLYSKLFGSEFGGRDSRDGHYKNSLKSLLKMSDAKFICYTSEDQINDLKSFFYKQNKFNEDQIQFKIFDLKNCEYHQKISELRKTQSNLLHDRCYEIQYSKFFWCLENCNNSDFDYVFWIDAGLSHSGLIPPKYLDQTKGYWEKYFESELFNNTLLNNLIKHTGEQIVVCAKENQRNHWSKTLPKKYYNNYSFDRHIIGGLFGGKKENL
;
A
#
# COMPACT_ATOMS: atom_id res chain seq x y z
N MET A 1 7.68 -18.73 12.08
CA MET A 1 6.60 -18.31 11.16
C MET A 1 7.20 -17.35 10.16
N ARG A 2 7.06 -17.64 8.87
CA ARG A 2 7.63 -16.83 7.79
C ARG A 2 6.54 -15.91 7.24
N THR A 3 6.82 -14.62 7.21
CA THR A 3 5.87 -13.60 6.75
C THR A 3 6.36 -12.92 5.49
N LEU A 4 5.46 -12.75 4.53
CA LEU A 4 5.68 -12.01 3.30
C LEU A 4 4.78 -10.78 3.27
N PHE A 5 5.37 -9.63 3.01
CA PHE A 5 4.64 -8.45 2.59
C PHE A 5 4.74 -8.26 1.08
N VAL A 6 3.61 -8.09 0.45
CA VAL A 6 3.47 -7.72 -0.96
C VAL A 6 3.15 -6.24 -1.04
N THR A 7 3.85 -5.53 -1.86
CA THR A 7 3.68 -4.08 -2.06
C THR A 7 3.95 -3.69 -3.50
N CYS A 8 3.75 -2.43 -3.84
CA CYS A 8 4.20 -1.91 -5.12
C CYS A 8 4.75 -0.49 -5.00
N LEU A 9 5.60 -0.12 -5.94
CA LEU A 9 6.13 1.21 -6.05
C LEU A 9 6.23 1.60 -7.53
N TYR A 10 5.34 2.48 -7.94
CA TYR A 10 5.34 3.09 -9.26
C TYR A 10 5.45 4.60 -9.08
N SER A 11 6.40 5.21 -9.78
CA SER A 11 6.56 6.67 -9.83
C SER A 11 6.05 7.21 -11.17
N LYS A 12 5.94 8.54 -11.26
CA LYS A 12 5.56 9.22 -12.49
C LYS A 12 4.18 8.82 -13.07
N LEU A 13 3.27 8.38 -12.21
CA LEU A 13 1.91 8.04 -12.63
C LEU A 13 1.05 9.29 -12.86
N PHE A 14 1.38 10.40 -12.19
CA PHE A 14 0.66 11.66 -12.36
C PHE A 14 0.83 12.18 -13.79
N GLY A 15 -0.28 12.56 -14.42
CA GLY A 15 -0.29 12.98 -15.80
C GLY A 15 -0.11 11.88 -16.85
N SER A 16 0.08 10.62 -16.42
CA SER A 16 0.08 9.45 -17.29
C SER A 16 -1.33 8.92 -17.56
N GLU A 17 -1.44 7.93 -18.44
CA GLU A 17 -2.69 7.23 -18.72
C GLU A 17 -3.26 6.48 -17.49
N PHE A 18 -2.45 6.19 -16.49
CA PHE A 18 -2.84 5.42 -15.29
C PHE A 18 -3.42 6.27 -14.16
N GLY A 19 -3.21 7.59 -14.20
CA GLY A 19 -3.59 8.48 -13.10
C GLY A 19 -2.71 8.30 -11.85
N GLY A 20 -2.74 9.27 -10.99
CA GLY A 20 -1.93 9.27 -9.76
C GLY A 20 -1.88 10.65 -9.11
N ARG A 21 -1.21 10.76 -7.97
CA ARG A 21 -1.04 12.03 -7.25
C ARG A 21 0.37 12.56 -7.42
N ASP A 22 0.51 13.79 -7.92
CA ASP A 22 1.79 14.46 -8.14
C ASP A 22 2.67 14.53 -6.87
N SER A 23 2.07 14.85 -5.75
CA SER A 23 2.79 15.17 -4.50
C SER A 23 3.49 13.99 -3.82
N ARG A 24 3.47 12.79 -4.39
CA ARG A 24 3.91 11.57 -3.71
C ARG A 24 5.08 10.84 -4.35
N ASP A 25 5.46 11.22 -5.55
CA ASP A 25 6.65 10.68 -6.20
C ASP A 25 7.90 11.03 -5.38
N GLY A 26 8.71 10.04 -5.09
CA GLY A 26 9.91 10.18 -4.27
C GLY A 26 9.72 9.93 -2.76
N HIS A 27 8.55 10.19 -2.19
CA HIS A 27 8.30 9.92 -0.77
C HIS A 27 8.07 8.44 -0.47
N TYR A 28 7.49 7.70 -1.42
CA TYR A 28 7.21 6.29 -1.24
C TYR A 28 8.45 5.42 -1.04
N LYS A 29 9.58 5.76 -1.65
CA LYS A 29 10.86 5.05 -1.43
C LYS A 29 11.27 5.10 0.06
N ASN A 30 11.19 6.29 0.68
CA ASN A 30 11.54 6.47 2.08
C ASN A 30 10.52 5.79 3.02
N SER A 31 9.24 5.85 2.66
CA SER A 31 8.20 5.15 3.41
C SER A 31 8.41 3.64 3.36
N LEU A 32 8.63 3.05 2.18
CA LEU A 32 8.93 1.63 2.04
C LEU A 32 10.21 1.24 2.81
N LYS A 33 11.27 2.05 2.74
CA LYS A 33 12.48 1.85 3.54
C LYS A 33 12.18 1.74 5.04
N SER A 34 11.24 2.53 5.55
CA SER A 34 10.84 2.46 6.96
C SER A 34 10.08 1.16 7.27
N LEU A 35 9.28 0.64 6.35
CA LEU A 35 8.59 -0.64 6.51
C LEU A 35 9.57 -1.82 6.59
N LEU A 36 10.69 -1.75 5.89
CA LEU A 36 11.73 -2.79 5.90
C LEU A 36 12.46 -2.94 7.26
N LYS A 37 12.16 -2.11 8.26
CA LYS A 37 12.59 -2.32 9.64
C LYS A 37 11.92 -3.53 10.31
N MET A 38 10.82 -4.04 9.73
CA MET A 38 10.28 -5.36 10.08
C MET A 38 11.17 -6.45 9.45
N SER A 39 12.38 -6.62 9.99
CA SER A 39 13.46 -7.44 9.40
C SER A 39 13.16 -8.94 9.38
N ASP A 40 12.21 -9.41 10.20
CA ASP A 40 11.78 -10.82 10.23
C ASP A 40 10.77 -11.14 9.12
N ALA A 41 10.33 -10.13 8.36
CA ALA A 41 9.50 -10.32 7.19
C ALA A 41 10.30 -10.14 5.91
N LYS A 42 9.87 -10.82 4.84
CA LYS A 42 10.33 -10.56 3.48
C LYS A 42 9.35 -9.66 2.74
N PHE A 43 9.85 -8.95 1.74
CA PHE A 43 9.06 -8.05 0.92
C PHE A 43 9.19 -8.40 -0.55
N ILE A 44 8.08 -8.37 -1.28
CA ILE A 44 8.04 -8.36 -2.73
C ILE A 44 7.41 -7.04 -3.17
N CYS A 45 8.14 -6.28 -3.96
CA CYS A 45 7.70 -4.99 -4.47
C CYS A 45 7.53 -5.03 -5.98
N TYR A 46 6.28 -4.89 -6.44
CA TYR A 46 5.98 -4.78 -7.86
C TYR A 46 6.27 -3.37 -8.37
N THR A 47 6.86 -3.28 -9.56
CA THR A 47 7.25 -2.02 -10.19
C THR A 47 7.30 -2.16 -11.71
N SER A 48 7.47 -1.05 -12.41
CA SER A 48 7.67 -1.05 -13.87
C SER A 48 9.13 -1.34 -14.25
N GLU A 49 9.33 -1.78 -15.47
CA GLU A 49 10.65 -2.13 -16.00
C GLU A 49 11.62 -0.95 -16.01
N ASP A 50 11.12 0.25 -16.35
CA ASP A 50 11.94 1.47 -16.39
C ASP A 50 12.42 1.93 -15.00
N GLN A 51 11.79 1.49 -13.91
CA GLN A 51 12.09 1.93 -12.54
C GLN A 51 12.92 0.93 -11.73
N ILE A 52 12.98 -0.34 -12.15
CA ILE A 52 13.59 -1.40 -11.34
C ILE A 52 15.06 -1.13 -11.00
N ASN A 53 15.82 -0.58 -11.94
CA ASN A 53 17.24 -0.29 -11.73
C ASN A 53 17.45 0.84 -10.71
N ASP A 54 16.62 1.87 -10.74
CA ASP A 54 16.63 2.96 -9.76
C ASP A 54 16.28 2.46 -8.36
N LEU A 55 15.28 1.59 -8.27
CA LEU A 55 14.87 0.99 -6.99
C LEU A 55 15.96 0.07 -6.43
N LYS A 56 16.54 -0.81 -7.25
CA LYS A 56 17.68 -1.65 -6.82
C LYS A 56 18.87 -0.79 -6.38
N SER A 57 19.17 0.28 -7.09
CA SER A 57 20.23 1.21 -6.69
C SER A 57 19.92 1.87 -5.34
N PHE A 58 18.70 2.37 -5.14
CA PHE A 58 18.29 3.00 -3.89
C PHE A 58 18.31 2.01 -2.72
N PHE A 59 17.68 0.85 -2.85
CA PHE A 59 17.55 -0.08 -1.75
C PHE A 59 18.83 -0.87 -1.49
N TYR A 60 19.46 -1.43 -2.50
CA TYR A 60 20.61 -2.33 -2.31
C TYR A 60 21.93 -1.57 -2.17
N LYS A 61 22.20 -0.59 -3.05
CA LYS A 61 23.49 0.11 -3.04
C LYS A 61 23.55 1.21 -1.98
N GLN A 62 22.54 2.08 -1.94
CA GLN A 62 22.55 3.24 -1.05
C GLN A 62 22.13 2.90 0.39
N ASN A 63 21.13 2.03 0.56
CA ASN A 63 20.54 1.71 1.87
C ASN A 63 20.93 0.32 2.40
N LYS A 64 21.75 -0.45 1.68
CA LYS A 64 22.34 -1.73 2.11
C LYS A 64 21.33 -2.85 2.42
N PHE A 65 20.09 -2.77 1.92
CA PHE A 65 19.19 -3.91 1.90
C PHE A 65 19.67 -4.95 0.88
N ASN A 66 19.16 -6.16 0.97
CA ASN A 66 19.50 -7.25 0.06
C ASN A 66 18.24 -7.94 -0.50
N GLU A 67 18.42 -8.86 -1.41
CA GLU A 67 17.32 -9.60 -2.05
C GLU A 67 16.56 -10.53 -1.08
N ASP A 68 17.18 -10.91 0.03
CA ASP A 68 16.47 -11.68 1.08
C ASP A 68 15.46 -10.84 1.85
N GLN A 69 15.68 -9.52 1.92
CA GLN A 69 14.78 -8.59 2.60
C GLN A 69 13.71 -8.04 1.66
N ILE A 70 14.09 -7.65 0.44
CA ILE A 70 13.17 -7.11 -0.56
C ILE A 70 13.54 -7.56 -1.95
N GLN A 71 12.59 -8.15 -2.67
CA GLN A 71 12.70 -8.50 -4.08
C GLN A 71 11.84 -7.58 -4.93
N PHE A 72 12.34 -7.19 -6.09
CA PHE A 72 11.58 -6.39 -7.05
C PHE A 72 11.10 -7.27 -8.20
N LYS A 73 9.78 -7.25 -8.47
CA LYS A 73 9.15 -7.91 -9.61
C LYS A 73 8.64 -6.87 -10.60
N ILE A 74 8.90 -7.09 -11.87
CA ILE A 74 8.38 -6.25 -12.95
C ILE A 74 6.93 -6.64 -13.21
N PHE A 75 6.06 -5.64 -13.27
CA PHE A 75 4.68 -5.79 -13.72
C PHE A 75 4.27 -4.54 -14.51
N ASP A 76 3.90 -4.74 -15.76
CA ASP A 76 3.30 -3.68 -16.56
C ASP A 76 1.83 -3.51 -16.14
N LEU A 77 1.45 -2.31 -15.73
CA LEU A 77 0.08 -1.99 -15.32
C LEU A 77 -0.96 -2.22 -16.43
N LYS A 78 -0.54 -2.26 -17.69
CA LYS A 78 -1.40 -2.65 -18.83
C LYS A 78 -1.83 -4.11 -18.77
N ASN A 79 -1.09 -4.95 -18.06
CA ASN A 79 -1.44 -6.36 -17.83
C ASN A 79 -2.46 -6.54 -16.69
N CYS A 80 -2.92 -5.47 -16.04
CA CYS A 80 -4.03 -5.55 -15.10
C CYS A 80 -5.29 -6.04 -15.85
N GLU A 81 -5.95 -7.06 -15.33
CA GLU A 81 -7.15 -7.67 -15.92
C GLU A 81 -8.22 -6.64 -16.30
N TYR A 82 -8.34 -5.57 -15.52
CA TYR A 82 -9.34 -4.52 -15.72
C TYR A 82 -8.82 -3.29 -16.47
N HIS A 83 -7.58 -3.31 -16.97
CA HIS A 83 -6.95 -2.12 -17.58
C HIS A 83 -7.80 -1.50 -18.69
N GLN A 84 -8.30 -2.30 -19.62
CA GLN A 84 -9.12 -1.81 -20.74
C GLN A 84 -10.38 -1.11 -20.21
N LYS A 85 -11.11 -1.73 -19.30
CA LYS A 85 -12.33 -1.16 -18.70
C LYS A 85 -12.05 0.11 -17.90
N ILE A 86 -10.97 0.14 -17.15
CA ILE A 86 -10.53 1.33 -16.40
C ILE A 86 -10.18 2.46 -17.37
N SER A 87 -9.47 2.16 -18.45
CA SER A 87 -9.09 3.13 -19.48
C SER A 87 -10.33 3.74 -20.17
N GLU A 88 -11.33 2.92 -20.50
CA GLU A 88 -12.60 3.39 -21.05
C GLU A 88 -13.37 4.30 -20.08
N LEU A 89 -13.43 3.92 -18.81
CA LEU A 89 -14.07 4.73 -17.77
C LEU A 89 -13.36 6.08 -17.57
N ARG A 90 -12.02 6.12 -17.64
CA ARG A 90 -11.27 7.38 -17.56
C ARG A 90 -11.62 8.33 -18.69
N LYS A 91 -11.85 7.84 -19.90
CA LYS A 91 -12.26 8.67 -21.05
C LYS A 91 -13.64 9.29 -20.86
N THR A 92 -14.55 8.57 -20.20
CA THR A 92 -15.95 8.98 -20.04
C THR A 92 -16.25 9.71 -18.73
N GLN A 93 -15.43 9.48 -17.69
CA GLN A 93 -15.64 9.99 -16.34
C GLN A 93 -14.38 10.69 -15.78
N SER A 94 -13.81 11.59 -16.55
CA SER A 94 -12.49 12.19 -16.33
C SER A 94 -12.26 12.78 -14.93
N ASN A 95 -13.30 13.28 -14.29
CA ASN A 95 -13.15 14.00 -13.00
C ASN A 95 -13.00 13.09 -11.77
N LEU A 96 -13.28 11.79 -11.88
CA LEU A 96 -13.31 10.88 -10.73
C LEU A 96 -12.12 9.92 -10.69
N LEU A 97 -11.43 9.69 -11.79
CA LEU A 97 -10.48 8.59 -11.95
C LEU A 97 -9.02 9.00 -12.08
N HIS A 98 -8.70 10.29 -11.99
CA HIS A 98 -7.31 10.76 -12.16
C HIS A 98 -6.48 10.78 -10.88
N ASP A 99 -7.12 10.79 -9.71
CA ASP A 99 -6.43 10.88 -8.42
C ASP A 99 -5.79 9.58 -7.95
N ARG A 100 -6.09 8.45 -8.61
CA ARG A 100 -5.60 7.12 -8.21
C ARG A 100 -5.34 6.25 -9.42
N CYS A 101 -4.30 5.43 -9.34
CA CYS A 101 -4.08 4.33 -10.27
C CYS A 101 -4.97 3.15 -9.86
N TYR A 102 -6.05 2.95 -10.58
CA TYR A 102 -7.00 1.86 -10.29
C TYR A 102 -6.44 0.50 -10.69
N GLU A 103 -5.55 0.43 -11.68
CA GLU A 103 -4.83 -0.79 -12.03
C GLU A 103 -4.07 -1.34 -10.81
N ILE A 104 -3.40 -0.48 -10.04
CA ILE A 104 -2.77 -0.89 -8.78
C ILE A 104 -3.81 -1.36 -7.77
N GLN A 105 -4.94 -0.65 -7.62
CA GLN A 105 -5.95 -1.01 -6.63
C GLN A 105 -6.54 -2.40 -6.87
N TYR A 106 -6.74 -2.79 -8.12
CA TYR A 106 -7.22 -4.12 -8.47
C TYR A 106 -6.12 -5.19 -8.45
N SER A 107 -4.90 -4.86 -8.88
CA SER A 107 -3.79 -5.81 -8.90
C SER A 107 -3.31 -6.24 -7.51
N LYS A 108 -3.57 -5.47 -6.46
CA LYS A 108 -3.19 -5.82 -5.07
C LYS A 108 -3.60 -7.24 -4.68
N PHE A 109 -4.85 -7.59 -4.94
CA PHE A 109 -5.40 -8.90 -4.58
C PHE A 109 -4.77 -10.00 -5.42
N PHE A 110 -4.62 -9.75 -6.71
CA PHE A 110 -3.99 -10.69 -7.63
C PHE A 110 -2.52 -10.96 -7.24
N TRP A 111 -1.75 -9.91 -6.94
CA TRP A 111 -0.36 -10.06 -6.50
C TRP A 111 -0.24 -10.80 -5.17
N CYS A 112 -1.15 -10.58 -4.22
CA CYS A 112 -1.17 -11.34 -2.98
C CYS A 112 -1.46 -12.82 -3.26
N LEU A 113 -2.49 -13.12 -4.04
CA LEU A 113 -2.87 -14.50 -4.39
C LEU A 113 -1.75 -15.24 -5.14
N GLU A 114 -1.12 -14.59 -6.12
CA GLU A 114 0.04 -15.13 -6.84
C GLU A 114 1.14 -15.56 -5.87
N ASN A 115 1.44 -14.70 -4.90
CA ASN A 115 2.50 -15.00 -3.93
C ASN A 115 2.06 -16.00 -2.85
N CYS A 116 0.79 -16.13 -2.52
CA CYS A 116 0.27 -17.22 -1.69
C CYS A 116 0.53 -18.57 -2.34
N ASN A 117 0.23 -18.70 -3.63
CA ASN A 117 0.35 -19.96 -4.35
C ASN A 117 1.81 -20.38 -4.59
N ASN A 118 2.72 -19.43 -4.73
CA ASN A 118 4.09 -19.66 -5.17
C ASN A 118 5.15 -19.47 -4.07
N SER A 119 4.75 -19.46 -2.79
CA SER A 119 5.70 -19.19 -1.70
C SER A 119 5.60 -20.19 -0.54
N ASP A 120 6.70 -20.31 0.18
CA ASP A 120 6.80 -21.10 1.41
C ASP A 120 6.45 -20.29 2.67
N PHE A 121 5.81 -19.13 2.52
CA PHE A 121 5.44 -18.27 3.64
C PHE A 121 4.16 -18.79 4.31
N ASP A 122 4.09 -18.59 5.62
CA ASP A 122 2.91 -18.96 6.43
C ASP A 122 1.85 -17.85 6.38
N TYR A 123 2.32 -16.59 6.28
CA TYR A 123 1.47 -15.40 6.23
C TYR A 123 1.82 -14.53 5.03
N VAL A 124 0.82 -14.03 4.35
CA VAL A 124 0.96 -13.07 3.24
C VAL A 124 0.08 -11.86 3.51
N PHE A 125 0.67 -10.67 3.42
CA PHE A 125 -0.03 -9.40 3.61
C PHE A 125 0.26 -8.46 2.44
N TRP A 126 -0.75 -7.75 2.00
CA TRP A 126 -0.56 -6.52 1.26
C TRP A 126 -0.20 -5.40 2.22
N ILE A 127 0.74 -4.55 1.85
CA ILE A 127 1.06 -3.31 2.54
C ILE A 127 1.34 -2.20 1.52
N ASP A 128 0.64 -1.07 1.63
CA ASP A 128 0.94 0.08 0.76
C ASP A 128 2.35 0.61 1.08
N ALA A 129 3.18 0.81 0.07
CA ALA A 129 4.54 1.35 0.22
C ALA A 129 4.56 2.68 0.98
N GLY A 130 3.49 3.47 0.86
CA GLY A 130 3.31 4.74 1.55
C GLY A 130 2.71 4.65 2.96
N LEU A 131 2.48 3.46 3.52
CA LEU A 131 1.74 3.31 4.78
C LEU A 131 2.46 3.96 5.98
N SER A 132 3.78 3.94 6.02
CA SER A 132 4.54 4.59 7.09
C SER A 132 4.48 6.12 7.03
N HIS A 133 4.05 6.68 5.91
CA HIS A 133 4.03 8.11 5.63
C HIS A 133 5.35 8.86 5.88
N SER A 134 6.46 8.16 6.08
CA SER A 134 7.78 8.77 6.27
C SER A 134 8.11 9.71 5.10
N GLY A 135 8.27 10.98 5.41
CA GLY A 135 8.56 12.02 4.42
C GLY A 135 7.35 12.49 3.59
N LEU A 136 6.13 12.01 3.88
CA LEU A 136 4.92 12.40 3.15
C LEU A 136 4.19 13.62 3.72
N ILE A 137 4.57 14.10 4.90
CA ILE A 137 3.93 15.26 5.51
C ILE A 137 4.57 16.51 4.94
N PRO A 138 3.87 17.28 4.10
CA PRO A 138 4.38 18.57 3.64
C PRO A 138 4.68 19.46 4.85
N PRO A 139 5.78 20.22 4.86
CA PRO A 139 6.15 21.09 5.97
C PRO A 139 5.04 22.02 6.44
N LYS A 140 4.17 22.47 5.53
CA LYS A 140 3.02 23.33 5.83
C LYS A 140 1.97 22.69 6.78
N TYR A 141 1.98 21.38 6.93
CA TYR A 141 1.06 20.67 7.82
C TYR A 141 1.69 20.29 9.16
N LEU A 142 3.03 20.33 9.26
CA LEU A 142 3.73 20.02 10.51
C LEU A 142 3.35 20.99 11.64
N ASP A 143 3.16 22.27 11.31
CA ASP A 143 2.78 23.28 12.32
C ASP A 143 1.33 23.13 12.79
N GLN A 144 0.44 22.62 11.96
CA GLN A 144 -0.99 22.44 12.29
C GLN A 144 -1.27 21.15 13.07
N THR A 145 -0.31 20.23 13.07
CA THR A 145 -0.48 18.87 13.62
C THR A 145 0.54 18.52 14.68
N LYS A 146 1.15 19.53 15.33
CA LYS A 146 2.14 19.33 16.39
C LYS A 146 1.72 18.27 17.40
N GLY A 147 2.49 17.20 17.48
CA GLY A 147 2.32 16.10 18.41
C GLY A 147 1.39 14.96 17.95
N TYR A 148 0.50 15.16 16.95
CA TYR A 148 -0.36 14.11 16.47
C TYR A 148 0.29 13.27 15.38
N TRP A 149 0.91 13.92 14.40
CA TRP A 149 1.54 13.27 13.27
C TRP A 149 2.92 12.70 13.60
N GLU A 150 3.67 13.34 14.50
CA GLU A 150 4.95 12.83 14.97
C GLU A 150 4.82 11.45 15.62
N LYS A 151 3.76 11.22 16.40
CA LYS A 151 3.49 9.90 17.02
C LYS A 151 3.08 8.82 16.04
N TYR A 152 2.37 9.16 14.96
CA TYR A 152 1.83 8.18 14.01
C TYR A 152 2.78 7.85 12.86
N PHE A 153 3.77 8.71 12.59
CA PHE A 153 4.65 8.57 11.44
C PHE A 153 6.12 8.40 11.80
N GLU A 154 6.40 8.22 13.08
CA GLU A 154 7.73 7.81 13.51
C GLU A 154 8.04 6.45 12.87
N SER A 155 9.12 6.44 12.10
CA SER A 155 9.60 5.25 11.39
C SER A 155 9.90 4.05 12.31
N GLU A 156 9.88 4.26 13.61
CA GLU A 156 10.14 3.26 14.65
C GLU A 156 8.93 2.37 14.94
N LEU A 157 7.73 2.76 14.50
CA LEU A 157 6.52 1.94 14.67
C LEU A 157 6.57 0.64 13.86
N PHE A 158 7.22 0.67 12.69
CA PHE A 158 7.33 -0.49 11.82
C PHE A 158 8.57 -1.31 12.20
N ASN A 159 8.41 -2.20 13.14
CA ASN A 159 9.47 -3.07 13.66
C ASN A 159 8.92 -4.50 13.87
N ASN A 160 9.79 -5.42 14.29
CA ASN A 160 9.40 -6.82 14.51
C ASN A 160 8.37 -7.00 15.64
N THR A 161 8.28 -6.08 16.59
CA THR A 161 7.23 -6.12 17.62
C THR A 161 5.86 -5.89 17.00
N LEU A 162 5.74 -4.90 16.08
CA LEU A 162 4.50 -4.67 15.35
C LEU A 162 4.15 -5.88 14.47
N LEU A 163 5.14 -6.45 13.77
CA LEU A 163 4.96 -7.66 12.96
C LEU A 163 4.41 -8.83 13.79
N ASN A 164 5.03 -9.10 14.95
CA ASN A 164 4.59 -10.17 15.83
C ASN A 164 3.17 -9.94 16.39
N ASN A 165 2.84 -8.68 16.70
CA ASN A 165 1.49 -8.32 17.12
C ASN A 165 0.48 -8.52 15.97
N LEU A 166 0.83 -8.12 14.75
CA LEU A 166 -0.02 -8.35 13.58
C LEU A 166 -0.31 -9.85 13.39
N ILE A 167 0.72 -10.69 13.41
CA ILE A 167 0.58 -12.15 13.29
C ILE A 167 -0.29 -12.72 14.41
N LYS A 168 -0.05 -12.31 15.66
CA LYS A 168 -0.82 -12.73 16.82
C LYS A 168 -2.30 -12.39 16.71
N HIS A 169 -2.60 -11.17 16.26
CA HIS A 169 -4.00 -10.71 16.08
C HIS A 169 -4.68 -11.30 14.85
N THR A 170 -3.92 -11.69 13.85
CA THR A 170 -4.46 -12.34 12.65
C THR A 170 -5.02 -13.73 12.99
N GLY A 171 -4.27 -14.54 13.76
CA GLY A 171 -4.68 -15.91 14.07
C GLY A 171 -5.05 -16.68 12.80
N GLU A 172 -6.27 -17.19 12.76
CA GLU A 172 -6.86 -17.91 11.60
C GLU A 172 -7.74 -16.99 10.72
N GLN A 173 -7.65 -15.68 10.86
CA GLN A 173 -8.53 -14.73 10.15
C GLN A 173 -7.75 -13.88 9.15
N ILE A 174 -8.48 -13.28 8.21
CA ILE A 174 -7.95 -12.20 7.38
C ILE A 174 -8.06 -10.90 8.17
N VAL A 175 -6.96 -10.17 8.25
CA VAL A 175 -6.90 -8.82 8.83
C VAL A 175 -7.04 -7.78 7.74
N VAL A 176 -7.81 -6.75 8.02
CA VAL A 176 -7.92 -5.55 7.19
C VAL A 176 -7.69 -4.32 8.05
N CYS A 177 -6.91 -3.39 7.55
CA CYS A 177 -6.71 -2.12 8.24
C CYS A 177 -7.98 -1.28 8.13
N ALA A 178 -8.47 -0.78 9.26
CA ALA A 178 -9.61 0.12 9.32
C ALA A 178 -9.21 1.44 9.97
N LYS A 179 -9.76 2.54 9.48
CA LYS A 179 -9.60 3.87 10.06
C LYS A 179 -10.85 4.21 10.86
N GLU A 180 -10.67 4.59 12.11
CA GLU A 180 -11.76 5.12 12.93
C GLU A 180 -12.13 6.54 12.52
N ASN A 181 -13.43 6.83 12.56
CA ASN A 181 -14.00 8.17 12.51
C ASN A 181 -13.65 9.04 11.30
N GLN A 182 -14.35 8.82 10.20
CA GLN A 182 -14.55 9.87 9.21
C GLN A 182 -16.03 9.98 8.78
N ARG A 183 -16.94 10.00 9.75
CA ARG A 183 -18.37 10.25 9.50
C ARG A 183 -18.61 11.46 8.58
N ASN A 184 -17.79 12.50 8.72
CA ASN A 184 -17.95 13.74 7.97
C ASN A 184 -17.49 13.69 6.51
N HIS A 185 -16.66 12.73 6.13
CA HIS A 185 -16.16 12.66 4.76
C HIS A 185 -17.13 11.93 3.82
N TRP A 186 -17.69 10.82 4.27
CA TRP A 186 -18.59 10.00 3.46
C TRP A 186 -20.01 10.55 3.36
N SER A 187 -20.48 11.26 4.39
CA SER A 187 -21.79 11.91 4.37
C SER A 187 -21.91 12.99 3.29
N LYS A 188 -20.78 13.51 2.78
CA LYS A 188 -20.78 14.50 1.70
C LYS A 188 -20.74 13.88 0.30
N THR A 189 -20.33 12.61 0.17
CA THR A 189 -20.04 11.98 -1.11
C THR A 189 -20.97 10.84 -1.49
N LEU A 190 -21.63 10.20 -0.50
CA LEU A 190 -22.55 9.10 -0.75
C LEU A 190 -23.98 9.50 -0.35
N PRO A 191 -24.99 9.13 -1.17
CA PRO A 191 -26.40 9.31 -0.79
C PRO A 191 -26.72 8.56 0.51
N LYS A 192 -27.51 9.19 1.39
CA LYS A 192 -27.93 8.63 2.69
C LYS A 192 -28.44 7.18 2.63
N LYS A 193 -29.06 6.78 1.51
CA LYS A 193 -29.56 5.41 1.31
C LYS A 193 -28.50 4.32 1.42
N TYR A 194 -27.20 4.65 1.25
CA TYR A 194 -26.12 3.68 1.32
C TYR A 194 -25.50 3.55 2.71
N TYR A 195 -25.79 4.43 3.67
CA TYR A 195 -25.19 4.37 5.00
C TYR A 195 -26.19 4.47 6.18
N ASN A 196 -27.49 4.66 5.92
CA ASN A 196 -28.49 4.72 7.01
C ASN A 196 -28.63 3.41 7.80
N ASN A 197 -28.22 2.28 7.24
CA ASN A 197 -28.35 0.96 7.88
C ASN A 197 -27.03 0.43 8.46
N TYR A 198 -25.95 1.20 8.37
CA TYR A 198 -24.64 0.78 8.84
C TYR A 198 -24.06 1.87 9.73
N SER A 199 -23.92 1.61 11.00
CA SER A 199 -23.10 2.40 11.91
C SER A 199 -21.63 2.13 11.63
N PHE A 200 -21.10 2.60 10.50
CA PHE A 200 -19.67 2.52 10.24
C PHE A 200 -18.94 3.56 11.08
N ASP A 201 -18.55 3.17 12.26
CA ASP A 201 -17.55 3.92 13.03
C ASP A 201 -16.14 3.70 12.45
N ARG A 202 -16.00 2.72 11.53
CA ARG A 202 -14.73 2.35 10.88
C ARG A 202 -14.95 2.12 9.40
N HIS A 203 -14.01 2.54 8.57
CA HIS A 203 -13.96 2.16 7.17
C HIS A 203 -12.66 1.45 6.85
N ILE A 204 -12.75 0.44 6.01
CA ILE A 204 -11.59 -0.33 5.56
C ILE A 204 -10.76 0.55 4.65
N ILE A 205 -9.48 0.68 4.96
CA ILE A 205 -8.48 1.29 4.10
C ILE A 205 -7.63 0.19 3.48
N GLY A 206 -7.50 0.21 2.16
CA GLY A 206 -6.73 -0.79 1.42
C GLY A 206 -5.21 -0.73 1.63
N GLY A 207 -4.74 -0.09 2.71
CA GLY A 207 -3.32 0.09 2.99
C GLY A 207 -2.64 -1.12 3.59
N LEU A 208 -3.40 -1.97 4.30
CA LEU A 208 -2.93 -3.23 4.85
C LEU A 208 -4.08 -4.23 4.87
N PHE A 209 -3.88 -5.40 4.31
CA PHE A 209 -4.76 -6.56 4.47
C PHE A 209 -3.97 -7.85 4.25
N GLY A 210 -4.45 -8.96 4.77
CA GLY A 210 -3.83 -10.27 4.58
C GLY A 210 -4.08 -11.20 5.75
N GLY A 211 -3.35 -12.31 5.79
CA GLY A 211 -3.52 -13.32 6.80
C GLY A 211 -2.68 -14.57 6.53
N LYS A 212 -3.09 -15.69 7.13
CA LYS A 212 -2.57 -16.99 6.74
C LYS A 212 -2.81 -17.23 5.26
N LYS A 213 -1.81 -17.75 4.55
CA LYS A 213 -1.91 -17.94 3.09
C LYS A 213 -3.05 -18.87 2.67
N GLU A 214 -3.37 -19.84 3.49
CA GLU A 214 -4.46 -20.81 3.25
C GLU A 214 -5.88 -20.20 3.35
N ASN A 215 -5.99 -18.97 3.86
CA ASN A 215 -7.25 -18.24 4.01
C ASN A 215 -7.41 -17.11 2.99
N LEU A 216 -6.40 -16.85 2.17
CA LEU A 216 -6.39 -15.83 1.12
C LEU A 216 -6.73 -16.41 -0.24
#